data_66192ce6c4ecd8c78d6a0e8fee931067
#
_entry.id   66192ce6c4ecd8c78d6a0e8fee931067
#
_cell.length_a   1.000
_cell.length_b   1.000
_cell.length_c   1.000
_cell.angle_alpha   90.00
_cell.angle_beta   90.00
_cell.angle_gamma   90.00
#
_symmetry.space_group_name_H-M   'P 1'
#
loop_
_entity.id
_entity.type
_entity.pdbx_description
1 polymer ?
#
loop_
_entity_poly.entity_id
_entity_poly.type
_entity_poly.pdbx_seq_one_letter_code
_entity_poly.pdbx_strand_id
1 'polypeptide(L)'
;DSPVIFEKDGRLARITLNRPEVLNAIDDLIPRLLQDAVEKANADENLRVIVLSGSGKAFCAGYDLKSYAEAEGNNPGFQNMPWDPVRDYAFMKRNTEHFMSLWRSLLPVICKVQGYAIAGGTDIAFCADLLMIAEDAKLGYPPARVWGCPPGAMWVYRLGVERAKRLLLTGDLIDGKKSEEWGLGTSFPESILDQEVEKLASRMASIPRNQLVMQKMMVNQSLENMGLASPQTLAAFFDGIARHTPEGVNFKNRAEEIGWKEAVRERDQGIFDWTEKRPIP
;
A
#
# COMPACT_ATOMS: atom_id res chain seq x y z
N ASP A 1 7.90 -20.80 -2.34
CA ASP A 1 7.05 -20.16 -3.36
C ASP A 1 7.40 -18.67 -3.46
N SER A 2 7.21 -18.06 -4.66
CA SER A 2 7.48 -16.63 -4.86
C SER A 2 6.53 -15.77 -4.03
N PRO A 3 6.98 -14.68 -3.39
CA PRO A 3 6.10 -13.76 -2.66
C PRO A 3 5.19 -12.92 -3.57
N VAL A 4 5.42 -12.95 -4.90
CA VAL A 4 4.52 -12.41 -5.92
C VAL A 4 4.36 -13.46 -7.02
N ILE A 5 3.12 -13.84 -7.30
CA ILE A 5 2.77 -14.81 -8.36
C ILE A 5 2.23 -14.03 -9.56
N PHE A 6 2.67 -14.43 -10.76
CA PHE A 6 2.15 -13.91 -12.04
C PHE A 6 1.55 -15.06 -12.85
N GLU A 7 0.30 -14.92 -13.23
CA GLU A 7 -0.40 -15.90 -14.05
C GLU A 7 -1.14 -15.20 -15.20
N LYS A 8 -1.27 -15.92 -16.34
CA LYS A 8 -2.07 -15.48 -17.49
C LYS A 8 -3.37 -16.27 -17.50
N ASP A 9 -4.47 -15.56 -17.64
CA ASP A 9 -5.80 -16.14 -17.80
C ASP A 9 -6.54 -15.43 -18.95
N GLY A 10 -6.46 -16.02 -20.12
CA GLY A 10 -6.99 -15.42 -21.33
C GLY A 10 -6.36 -14.04 -21.62
N ARG A 11 -7.14 -12.98 -21.48
CA ARG A 11 -6.70 -11.59 -21.67
C ARG A 11 -6.36 -10.87 -20.36
N LEU A 12 -6.38 -11.59 -19.24
CA LEU A 12 -6.09 -11.06 -17.91
C LEU A 12 -4.69 -11.46 -17.47
N ALA A 13 -3.96 -10.51 -16.86
CA ALA A 13 -2.79 -10.79 -16.05
C ALA A 13 -3.23 -10.83 -14.59
N ARG A 14 -3.00 -11.93 -13.89
CA ARG A 14 -3.24 -12.05 -12.47
C ARG A 14 -1.93 -11.89 -11.73
N ILE A 15 -1.88 -10.91 -10.85
CA ILE A 15 -0.74 -10.65 -9.96
C ILE A 15 -1.22 -10.83 -8.54
N THR A 16 -0.62 -11.76 -7.82
CA THR A 16 -1.04 -12.10 -6.45
C THR A 16 0.12 -11.93 -5.48
N LEU A 17 -0.07 -11.09 -4.45
CA LEU A 17 0.82 -11.07 -3.30
C LEU A 17 0.66 -12.38 -2.54
N ASN A 18 1.75 -13.09 -2.27
CA ASN A 18 1.70 -14.49 -1.83
C ASN A 18 2.60 -14.76 -0.61
N ARG A 19 2.28 -14.10 0.49
CA ARG A 19 2.80 -14.38 1.84
C ARG A 19 1.63 -14.46 2.85
N PRO A 20 0.64 -15.35 2.63
CA PRO A 20 -0.61 -15.36 3.41
C PRO A 20 -0.40 -15.60 4.90
N GLU A 21 0.67 -16.29 5.29
CA GLU A 21 1.05 -16.58 6.69
C GLU A 21 1.38 -15.32 7.51
N VAL A 22 1.77 -14.25 6.82
CA VAL A 22 2.05 -12.91 7.40
C VAL A 22 1.15 -11.82 6.82
N LEU A 23 -0.05 -12.18 6.34
CA LEU A 23 -1.04 -11.28 5.74
C LEU A 23 -0.45 -10.45 4.59
N ASN A 24 0.40 -11.05 3.77
CA ASN A 24 1.09 -10.44 2.63
C ASN A 24 1.93 -9.22 3.00
N ALA A 25 2.54 -9.23 4.21
CA ALA A 25 3.41 -8.16 4.64
C ALA A 25 4.59 -7.99 3.66
N ILE A 26 4.94 -6.72 3.40
CA ILE A 26 5.94 -6.31 2.42
C ILE A 26 7.34 -6.59 3.00
N ASP A 27 8.09 -7.41 2.28
CA ASP A 27 9.52 -7.64 2.48
C ASP A 27 10.37 -6.90 1.42
N ASP A 28 11.68 -7.16 1.40
CA ASP A 28 12.59 -6.55 0.44
C ASP A 28 12.39 -7.02 -1.01
N LEU A 29 11.62 -8.11 -1.23
CA LEU A 29 11.42 -8.70 -2.55
C LEU A 29 10.13 -8.22 -3.23
N ILE A 30 9.04 -8.10 -2.47
CA ILE A 30 7.71 -7.75 -3.02
C ILE A 30 7.74 -6.51 -3.92
N PRO A 31 8.38 -5.38 -3.55
CA PRO A 31 8.32 -4.19 -4.39
C PRO A 31 8.85 -4.44 -5.80
N ARG A 32 10.04 -5.06 -5.90
CA ARG A 32 10.65 -5.36 -7.20
C ARG A 32 9.87 -6.42 -7.98
N LEU A 33 9.49 -7.51 -7.34
CA LEU A 33 8.76 -8.60 -8.01
C LEU A 33 7.38 -8.13 -8.51
N LEU A 34 6.76 -7.18 -7.83
CA LEU A 34 5.52 -6.55 -8.28
C LEU A 34 5.74 -5.79 -9.59
N GLN A 35 6.78 -4.96 -9.66
CA GLN A 35 7.15 -4.27 -10.90
C GLN A 35 7.48 -5.26 -12.01
N ASP A 36 8.30 -6.29 -11.75
CA ASP A 36 8.65 -7.31 -12.73
C ASP A 36 7.39 -8.00 -13.32
N ALA A 37 6.39 -8.26 -12.47
CA ALA A 37 5.11 -8.82 -12.90
C ALA A 37 4.30 -7.85 -13.78
N VAL A 38 4.28 -6.56 -13.43
CA VAL A 38 3.63 -5.52 -14.23
C VAL A 38 4.31 -5.38 -15.59
N GLU A 39 5.63 -5.39 -15.64
CA GLU A 39 6.40 -5.32 -16.89
C GLU A 39 6.14 -6.53 -17.80
N LYS A 40 6.04 -7.73 -17.23
CA LYS A 40 5.62 -8.94 -17.98
C LYS A 40 4.22 -8.78 -18.57
N ALA A 41 3.28 -8.21 -17.81
CA ALA A 41 1.93 -7.97 -18.31
C ALA A 41 1.93 -6.95 -19.44
N ASN A 42 2.68 -5.86 -19.31
CA ASN A 42 2.78 -4.82 -20.35
C ASN A 42 3.42 -5.32 -21.66
N ALA A 43 4.39 -6.23 -21.55
CA ALA A 43 5.09 -6.80 -22.71
C ALA A 43 4.24 -7.79 -23.52
N ASP A 44 3.16 -8.32 -22.96
CA ASP A 44 2.29 -9.27 -23.65
C ASP A 44 1.13 -8.55 -24.35
N GLU A 45 1.16 -8.51 -25.68
CA GLU A 45 0.16 -7.83 -26.50
C GLU A 45 -1.25 -8.45 -26.41
N ASN A 46 -1.38 -9.69 -25.95
CA ASN A 46 -2.67 -10.35 -25.76
C ASN A 46 -3.38 -9.93 -24.49
N LEU A 47 -2.62 -9.45 -23.48
CA LEU A 47 -3.19 -9.02 -22.22
C LEU A 47 -3.81 -7.63 -22.30
N ARG A 48 -4.86 -7.40 -21.53
CA ARG A 48 -5.64 -6.16 -21.54
C ARG A 48 -5.90 -5.55 -20.17
N VAL A 49 -5.94 -6.37 -19.14
CA VAL A 49 -6.25 -5.95 -17.77
C VAL A 49 -5.35 -6.70 -16.79
N ILE A 50 -4.87 -6.00 -15.78
CA ILE A 50 -4.22 -6.59 -14.63
C ILE A 50 -5.24 -6.70 -13.48
N VAL A 51 -5.35 -7.88 -12.88
CA VAL A 51 -6.07 -8.11 -11.62
C VAL A 51 -5.03 -8.34 -10.54
N LEU A 52 -4.93 -7.39 -9.61
CA LEU A 52 -4.05 -7.45 -8.45
C LEU A 52 -4.83 -7.93 -7.23
N SER A 53 -4.31 -8.90 -6.50
CA SER A 53 -4.94 -9.46 -5.30
C SER A 53 -3.91 -9.89 -4.26
N GLY A 54 -4.37 -10.23 -3.05
CA GLY A 54 -3.57 -10.90 -2.04
C GLY A 54 -4.10 -12.32 -1.79
N SER A 55 -3.21 -13.29 -1.60
CA SER A 55 -3.61 -14.63 -1.19
C SER A 55 -4.04 -14.68 0.27
N GLY A 56 -4.97 -15.58 0.61
CA GLY A 56 -5.45 -15.78 1.98
C GLY A 56 -6.39 -14.68 2.47
N LYS A 57 -6.26 -14.31 3.75
CA LYS A 57 -7.23 -13.51 4.49
C LYS A 57 -7.12 -11.99 4.31
N ALA A 58 -6.07 -11.51 3.66
CA ALA A 58 -5.84 -10.07 3.50
C ALA A 58 -5.24 -9.73 2.15
N PHE A 59 -5.47 -8.52 1.69
CA PHE A 59 -4.71 -7.99 0.56
C PHE A 59 -3.24 -7.76 0.95
N CYS A 60 -2.98 -6.87 1.91
CA CYS A 60 -1.63 -6.57 2.41
C CYS A 60 -1.70 -5.79 3.73
N ALA A 61 -1.03 -6.28 4.77
CA ALA A 61 -0.99 -5.65 6.09
C ALA A 61 0.11 -4.58 6.27
N GLY A 62 0.81 -4.19 5.19
CA GLY A 62 1.91 -3.23 5.24
C GLY A 62 3.28 -3.88 5.35
N TYR A 63 4.30 -3.09 5.70
CA TYR A 63 5.66 -3.61 5.84
C TYR A 63 5.81 -4.61 6.98
N ASP A 64 6.68 -5.60 6.81
CA ASP A 64 6.96 -6.67 7.76
C ASP A 64 7.67 -6.12 9.02
N LEU A 65 6.87 -5.72 10.02
CA LEU A 65 7.38 -5.09 11.24
C LEU A 65 8.27 -6.02 12.09
N LYS A 66 8.19 -7.33 11.89
CA LYS A 66 9.13 -8.25 12.52
C LYS A 66 10.55 -7.99 12.01
N SER A 67 10.69 -7.75 10.72
CA SER A 67 11.99 -7.49 10.08
C SER A 67 12.45 -6.04 10.23
N TYR A 68 11.52 -5.06 10.25
CA TYR A 68 11.87 -3.64 10.21
C TYR A 68 11.79 -2.92 11.55
N ALA A 69 10.92 -3.35 12.46
CA ALA A 69 10.73 -2.71 13.75
C ALA A 69 11.24 -3.55 14.94
N GLU A 70 10.98 -4.86 14.94
CA GLU A 70 11.37 -5.74 16.05
C GLU A 70 12.83 -6.22 15.95
N ALA A 71 13.33 -6.46 14.73
CA ALA A 71 14.71 -6.92 14.55
C ALA A 71 15.72 -5.89 15.07
N GLU A 72 16.69 -6.35 15.84
CA GLU A 72 17.73 -5.50 16.41
C GLU A 72 18.66 -4.91 15.33
N GLY A 73 19.19 -3.73 15.63
CA GLY A 73 20.21 -3.07 14.84
C GLY A 73 19.72 -2.42 13.54
N ASN A 74 20.66 -2.23 12.61
CA ASN A 74 20.40 -1.60 11.32
C ASN A 74 19.65 -2.55 10.38
N ASN A 75 18.65 -2.02 9.70
CA ASN A 75 17.94 -2.69 8.62
C ASN A 75 17.49 -1.64 7.59
N PRO A 76 16.87 -2.01 6.45
CA PRO A 76 16.45 -1.02 5.45
C PRO A 76 15.48 0.04 5.98
N GLY A 77 14.67 -0.29 6.99
CA GLY A 77 13.71 0.64 7.61
C GLY A 77 14.24 1.45 8.77
N PHE A 78 15.45 1.15 9.29
CA PHE A 78 16.01 1.84 10.45
C PHE A 78 17.53 1.85 10.44
N GLN A 79 18.12 3.02 10.76
CA GLN A 79 19.57 3.22 10.89
C GLN A 79 19.91 3.70 12.30
N ASN A 80 20.97 3.13 12.90
CA ASN A 80 21.58 3.70 14.09
C ASN A 80 22.25 5.04 13.76
N MET A 81 22.45 5.89 14.77
CA MET A 81 23.16 7.17 14.60
C MET A 81 24.66 6.93 14.27
N PRO A 82 25.22 7.73 13.38
CA PRO A 82 24.61 8.83 12.63
C PRO A 82 23.67 8.34 11.53
N TRP A 83 22.45 8.89 11.49
CA TRP A 83 21.46 8.60 10.45
C TRP A 83 21.79 9.30 9.14
N ASP A 84 21.69 8.58 8.01
CA ASP A 84 21.81 9.13 6.66
C ASP A 84 20.40 9.26 6.03
N PRO A 85 19.80 10.46 6.03
CA PRO A 85 18.46 10.68 5.48
C PRO A 85 18.38 10.46 3.96
N VAL A 86 19.48 10.62 3.23
CA VAL A 86 19.51 10.44 1.77
C VAL A 86 19.45 8.95 1.42
N ARG A 87 20.15 8.12 2.18
CA ARG A 87 20.10 6.66 2.02
C ARG A 87 18.68 6.13 2.30
N ASP A 88 18.05 6.63 3.35
CA ASP A 88 16.69 6.27 3.72
C ASP A 88 15.69 6.71 2.63
N TYR A 89 15.79 7.96 2.18
CA TYR A 89 15.00 8.45 1.06
C TYR A 89 15.16 7.59 -0.19
N ALA A 90 16.38 7.22 -0.56
CA ALA A 90 16.64 6.40 -1.73
C ALA A 90 15.97 5.03 -1.64
N PHE A 91 15.92 4.43 -0.44
CA PHE A 91 15.21 3.18 -0.19
C PHE A 91 13.69 3.33 -0.40
N MET A 92 13.08 4.32 0.25
CA MET A 92 11.64 4.54 0.16
C MET A 92 11.21 5.01 -1.23
N LYS A 93 12.01 5.86 -1.87
CA LYS A 93 11.76 6.27 -3.25
C LYS A 93 11.74 5.07 -4.20
N ARG A 94 12.72 4.18 -4.09
CA ARG A 94 12.79 2.97 -4.91
C ARG A 94 11.55 2.09 -4.73
N ASN A 95 11.12 1.83 -3.50
CA ASN A 95 9.93 1.03 -3.24
C ASN A 95 8.66 1.71 -3.80
N THR A 96 8.54 3.02 -3.62
CA THR A 96 7.42 3.81 -4.18
C THR A 96 7.40 3.72 -5.70
N GLU A 97 8.55 3.83 -6.38
CA GLU A 97 8.64 3.69 -7.85
C GLU A 97 8.21 2.29 -8.31
N HIS A 98 8.58 1.24 -7.56
CA HIS A 98 8.11 -0.12 -7.86
C HIS A 98 6.58 -0.23 -7.74
N PHE A 99 5.96 0.36 -6.72
CA PHE A 99 4.49 0.38 -6.58
C PHE A 99 3.83 1.22 -7.67
N MET A 100 4.42 2.36 -8.01
CA MET A 100 3.95 3.23 -9.09
C MET A 100 4.03 2.60 -10.48
N SER A 101 4.70 1.44 -10.64
CA SER A 101 4.61 0.66 -11.87
C SER A 101 3.18 0.24 -12.21
N LEU A 102 2.33 0.00 -11.20
CA LEU A 102 0.89 -0.25 -11.37
C LEU A 102 0.18 0.97 -11.97
N TRP A 103 0.46 2.15 -11.42
CA TRP A 103 -0.09 3.42 -11.92
C TRP A 103 0.35 3.71 -13.35
N ARG A 104 1.64 3.51 -13.65
CA ARG A 104 2.25 3.77 -14.96
C ARG A 104 2.09 2.61 -15.95
N SER A 105 1.48 1.49 -15.52
CA SER A 105 1.20 0.36 -16.41
C SER A 105 0.38 0.82 -17.63
N LEU A 106 0.71 0.27 -18.81
CA LEU A 106 -0.12 0.44 -20.02
C LEU A 106 -1.50 -0.16 -19.82
N LEU A 107 -1.57 -1.29 -19.11
CA LEU A 107 -2.83 -1.98 -18.84
C LEU A 107 -3.52 -1.39 -17.61
N PRO A 108 -4.86 -1.26 -17.63
CA PRO A 108 -5.60 -0.91 -16.44
C PRO A 108 -5.46 -1.99 -15.37
N VAL A 109 -5.45 -1.55 -14.10
CA VAL A 109 -5.26 -2.39 -12.91
C VAL A 109 -6.52 -2.34 -12.05
N ILE A 110 -7.12 -3.51 -11.82
CA ILE A 110 -8.16 -3.72 -10.81
C ILE A 110 -7.48 -4.31 -9.57
N CYS A 111 -7.62 -3.68 -8.41
CA CYS A 111 -7.14 -4.21 -7.14
C CYS A 111 -8.30 -4.76 -6.33
N LYS A 112 -8.25 -6.06 -6.01
CA LYS A 112 -9.17 -6.72 -5.08
C LYS A 112 -8.63 -6.59 -3.66
N VAL A 113 -9.40 -5.97 -2.77
CA VAL A 113 -9.05 -5.76 -1.36
C VAL A 113 -9.99 -6.54 -0.47
N GLN A 114 -9.51 -7.59 0.17
CA GLN A 114 -10.19 -8.30 1.26
C GLN A 114 -9.37 -8.16 2.55
N GLY A 115 -10.03 -8.30 3.69
CA GLY A 115 -9.43 -8.26 5.02
C GLY A 115 -8.74 -6.94 5.31
N TYR A 116 -7.47 -6.79 4.94
CA TYR A 116 -6.66 -5.62 5.27
C TYR A 116 -5.93 -5.06 4.06
N ALA A 117 -5.97 -3.72 3.92
CA ALA A 117 -5.01 -2.93 3.16
C ALA A 117 -4.50 -1.83 4.09
N ILE A 118 -3.37 -2.06 4.76
CA ILE A 118 -2.87 -1.22 5.85
C ILE A 118 -1.49 -0.68 5.50
N ALA A 119 -1.24 0.59 5.80
CA ALA A 119 0.06 1.24 5.63
C ALA A 119 0.61 1.05 4.20
N GLY A 120 1.76 0.40 4.02
CA GLY A 120 2.28 0.06 2.70
C GLY A 120 1.31 -0.74 1.81
N GLY A 121 0.36 -1.46 2.39
CA GLY A 121 -0.72 -2.11 1.65
C GLY A 121 -1.65 -1.11 0.96
N THR A 122 -1.92 0.05 1.59
CA THR A 122 -2.63 1.15 0.92
C THR A 122 -1.77 1.83 -0.13
N ASP A 123 -0.45 1.95 0.09
CA ASP A 123 0.45 2.51 -0.92
C ASP A 123 0.43 1.68 -2.22
N ILE A 124 0.37 0.34 -2.12
CA ILE A 124 0.20 -0.54 -3.28
C ILE A 124 -1.20 -0.39 -3.87
N ALA A 125 -2.25 -0.55 -3.06
CA ALA A 125 -3.63 -0.55 -3.53
C ALA A 125 -4.00 0.75 -4.25
N PHE A 126 -3.55 1.90 -3.74
CA PHE A 126 -3.87 3.22 -4.31
C PHE A 126 -3.16 3.52 -5.63
N CYS A 127 -2.16 2.71 -6.00
CA CYS A 127 -1.55 2.76 -7.32
C CYS A 127 -2.37 2.00 -8.40
N ALA A 128 -3.38 1.23 -8.02
CA ALA A 128 -4.30 0.62 -8.98
C ALA A 128 -5.30 1.64 -9.54
N ASP A 129 -5.91 1.33 -10.67
CA ASP A 129 -6.91 2.22 -11.29
C ASP A 129 -8.27 2.12 -10.61
N LEU A 130 -8.70 0.89 -10.32
CA LEU A 130 -9.99 0.59 -9.71
C LEU A 130 -9.80 -0.27 -8.46
N LEU A 131 -10.50 0.08 -7.39
CA LEU A 131 -10.54 -0.70 -6.16
C LEU A 131 -11.89 -1.41 -6.02
N MET A 132 -11.85 -2.72 -5.84
CA MET A 132 -12.99 -3.56 -5.49
C MET A 132 -12.75 -4.14 -4.10
N ILE A 133 -13.59 -3.79 -3.15
CA ILE A 133 -13.29 -3.88 -1.73
C ILE A 133 -14.34 -4.77 -1.04
N ALA A 134 -13.91 -5.72 -0.21
CA ALA A 134 -14.84 -6.41 0.67
C ALA A 134 -15.48 -5.42 1.66
N GLU A 135 -16.78 -5.50 1.89
CA GLU A 135 -17.53 -4.57 2.75
C GLU A 135 -16.91 -4.41 4.15
N ASP A 136 -16.37 -5.48 4.70
CA ASP A 136 -15.74 -5.56 6.03
C ASP A 136 -14.21 -5.36 6.02
N ALA A 137 -13.59 -5.24 4.85
CA ALA A 137 -12.16 -4.96 4.76
C ALA A 137 -11.79 -3.67 5.48
N LYS A 138 -10.57 -3.60 6.02
CA LYS A 138 -10.06 -2.43 6.74
C LYS A 138 -8.93 -1.77 5.96
N LEU A 139 -9.08 -0.47 5.72
CA LEU A 139 -8.11 0.35 5.00
C LEU A 139 -7.70 1.54 5.86
N GLY A 140 -6.41 1.87 5.86
CA GLY A 140 -5.91 3.02 6.58
C GLY A 140 -4.40 3.02 6.75
N TYR A 141 -3.91 4.04 7.48
CA TYR A 141 -2.49 4.24 7.70
C TYR A 141 -2.16 4.48 9.20
N PRO A 142 -2.28 3.47 10.07
CA PRO A 142 -1.99 3.61 11.49
C PRO A 142 -0.58 4.11 11.83
N PRO A 143 0.49 3.86 11.01
CA PRO A 143 1.81 4.44 11.25
C PRO A 143 1.84 5.98 11.25
N ALA A 144 0.78 6.64 10.78
CA ALA A 144 0.62 8.09 10.92
C ALA A 144 0.59 8.57 12.39
N ARG A 145 0.27 7.67 13.34
CA ARG A 145 0.32 7.96 14.79
C ARG A 145 1.76 8.01 15.29
N VAL A 146 2.58 7.09 14.84
CA VAL A 146 4.03 7.06 15.03
C VAL A 146 4.65 6.04 14.06
N TRP A 147 5.82 6.35 13.54
CA TRP A 147 6.71 5.48 12.77
C TRP A 147 6.41 5.38 11.27
N GLY A 148 5.73 6.36 10.68
CA GLY A 148 5.56 6.39 9.22
C GLY A 148 4.87 7.64 8.68
N CYS A 149 5.13 7.87 7.41
CA CYS A 149 4.40 8.80 6.56
C CYS A 149 4.18 8.11 5.21
N PRO A 150 2.99 8.15 4.57
CA PRO A 150 2.71 7.37 3.36
C PRO A 150 3.52 7.87 2.16
N PRO A 151 4.59 7.16 1.73
CA PRO A 151 5.50 7.67 0.70
C PRO A 151 4.87 7.73 -0.70
N GLY A 152 3.82 6.96 -0.95
CA GLY A 152 3.03 7.02 -2.18
C GLY A 152 2.26 8.32 -2.36
N ALA A 153 1.94 9.01 -1.26
CA ALA A 153 1.20 10.29 -1.22
C ALA A 153 -0.11 10.33 -2.03
N MET A 154 -0.74 9.17 -2.26
CA MET A 154 -1.95 9.05 -3.09
C MET A 154 -3.25 9.44 -2.37
N TRP A 155 -3.21 9.64 -1.06
CA TRP A 155 -4.39 9.84 -0.22
C TRP A 155 -5.26 11.03 -0.64
N VAL A 156 -4.65 12.20 -0.90
CA VAL A 156 -5.40 13.39 -1.29
C VAL A 156 -6.01 13.25 -2.68
N TYR A 157 -5.33 12.56 -3.58
CA TYR A 157 -5.81 12.33 -4.94
C TYR A 157 -6.97 11.33 -5.00
N ARG A 158 -7.01 10.39 -4.06
CA ARG A 158 -8.06 9.36 -3.96
C ARG A 158 -9.28 9.82 -3.17
N LEU A 159 -9.10 10.61 -2.12
CA LEU A 159 -10.14 10.92 -1.13
C LEU A 159 -10.46 12.41 -0.99
N GLY A 160 -9.66 13.29 -1.60
CA GLY A 160 -9.73 14.72 -1.35
C GLY A 160 -9.12 15.11 0.00
N VAL A 161 -8.95 16.41 0.21
CA VAL A 161 -8.15 16.97 1.31
C VAL A 161 -8.70 16.60 2.69
N GLU A 162 -10.01 16.76 2.90
CA GLU A 162 -10.63 16.59 4.23
C GLU A 162 -10.54 15.12 4.70
N ARG A 163 -10.91 14.17 3.85
CA ARG A 163 -10.91 12.75 4.19
C ARG A 163 -9.48 12.20 4.34
N ALA A 164 -8.56 12.63 3.48
CA ALA A 164 -7.15 12.30 3.61
C ALA A 164 -6.58 12.80 4.95
N LYS A 165 -6.81 14.06 5.32
CA LYS A 165 -6.41 14.62 6.62
C LYS A 165 -7.05 13.87 7.77
N ARG A 166 -8.34 13.54 7.71
CA ARG A 166 -9.01 12.80 8.77
C ARG A 166 -8.30 11.47 9.05
N LEU A 167 -7.99 10.68 8.03
CA LEU A 167 -7.33 9.40 8.22
C LEU A 167 -5.86 9.55 8.62
N LEU A 168 -5.12 10.48 8.02
CA LEU A 168 -3.69 10.62 8.29
C LEU A 168 -3.39 11.38 9.59
N LEU A 169 -4.30 12.22 10.09
CA LEU A 169 -4.13 12.91 11.37
C LEU A 169 -4.63 12.09 12.57
N THR A 170 -5.41 11.04 12.33
CA THR A 170 -5.92 10.16 13.39
C THR A 170 -5.28 8.76 13.36
N GLY A 171 -4.86 8.30 12.17
CA GLY A 171 -4.46 6.91 11.94
C GLY A 171 -5.63 5.93 11.95
N ASP A 172 -6.88 6.41 11.86
CA ASP A 172 -8.08 5.59 11.87
C ASP A 172 -8.17 4.68 10.64
N LEU A 173 -8.92 3.60 10.79
CA LEU A 173 -9.28 2.71 9.69
C LEU A 173 -10.72 2.97 9.25
N ILE A 174 -10.97 2.79 7.97
CA ILE A 174 -12.32 2.72 7.41
C ILE A 174 -12.58 1.32 6.87
N ASP A 175 -13.84 0.91 6.85
CA ASP A 175 -14.24 -0.34 6.21
C ASP A 175 -14.55 -0.15 4.71
N GLY A 176 -14.87 -1.25 4.02
CA GLY A 176 -15.18 -1.22 2.60
C GLY A 176 -16.43 -0.40 2.28
N LYS A 177 -17.48 -0.46 3.12
CA LYS A 177 -18.70 0.34 2.95
C LYS A 177 -18.41 1.84 3.05
N LYS A 178 -17.62 2.25 4.04
CA LYS A 178 -17.20 3.65 4.19
C LYS A 178 -16.28 4.08 3.06
N SER A 179 -15.43 3.17 2.56
CA SER A 179 -14.58 3.42 1.40
C SER A 179 -15.41 3.75 0.15
N GLU A 180 -16.49 3.00 -0.09
CA GLU A 180 -17.42 3.28 -1.20
C GLU A 180 -18.19 4.59 -0.99
N GLU A 181 -18.74 4.82 0.21
CA GLU A 181 -19.40 6.09 0.55
C GLU A 181 -18.49 7.30 0.29
N TRP A 182 -17.20 7.14 0.50
CA TRP A 182 -16.21 8.19 0.27
C TRP A 182 -15.66 8.26 -1.16
N GLY A 183 -16.10 7.35 -2.04
CA GLY A 183 -15.69 7.32 -3.44
C GLY A 183 -14.30 6.76 -3.69
N LEU A 184 -13.75 5.97 -2.73
CA LEU A 184 -12.44 5.35 -2.89
C LEU A 184 -12.47 4.15 -3.84
N GLY A 185 -13.57 3.42 -3.88
CA GLY A 185 -13.77 2.23 -4.72
C GLY A 185 -15.20 1.77 -4.67
N THR A 186 -15.45 0.53 -5.07
CA THR A 186 -16.77 -0.12 -4.98
C THR A 186 -16.69 -1.28 -3.99
N SER A 187 -17.67 -1.39 -3.09
CA SER A 187 -17.68 -2.44 -2.08
C SER A 187 -18.70 -3.54 -2.38
N PHE A 188 -18.37 -4.76 -1.96
CA PHE A 188 -19.20 -5.95 -2.11
C PHE A 188 -19.07 -6.84 -0.88
N PRO A 189 -20.13 -7.62 -0.51
CA PRO A 189 -19.96 -8.72 0.41
C PRO A 189 -18.78 -9.62 -0.02
N GLU A 190 -17.95 -10.04 0.92
CA GLU A 190 -16.74 -10.85 0.59
C GLU A 190 -17.11 -12.10 -0.21
N SER A 191 -18.26 -12.71 0.09
CA SER A 191 -18.75 -13.93 -0.58
C SER A 191 -18.97 -13.81 -2.09
N ILE A 192 -19.17 -12.59 -2.61
CA ILE A 192 -19.38 -12.33 -4.05
C ILE A 192 -18.27 -11.47 -4.66
N LEU A 193 -17.30 -11.01 -3.87
CA LEU A 193 -16.27 -10.09 -4.34
C LEU A 193 -15.48 -10.66 -5.53
N ASP A 194 -15.08 -11.92 -5.47
CA ASP A 194 -14.36 -12.57 -6.58
C ASP A 194 -15.19 -12.56 -7.86
N GLN A 195 -16.48 -12.91 -7.77
CA GLN A 195 -17.38 -12.90 -8.91
C GLN A 195 -17.52 -11.49 -9.53
N GLU A 196 -17.63 -10.46 -8.71
CA GLU A 196 -17.76 -9.08 -9.19
C GLU A 196 -16.45 -8.57 -9.81
N VAL A 197 -15.29 -8.95 -9.26
CA VAL A 197 -13.96 -8.69 -9.87
C VAL A 197 -13.88 -9.33 -11.26
N GLU A 198 -14.27 -10.61 -11.39
CA GLU A 198 -14.28 -11.32 -12.67
C GLU A 198 -15.20 -10.68 -13.71
N LYS A 199 -16.40 -10.28 -13.31
CA LYS A 199 -17.34 -9.58 -14.19
C LYS A 199 -16.76 -8.27 -14.71
N LEU A 200 -16.14 -7.47 -13.83
CA LEU A 200 -15.54 -6.19 -14.24
C LEU A 200 -14.33 -6.44 -15.14
N ALA A 201 -13.43 -7.34 -14.76
CA ALA A 201 -12.24 -7.65 -15.52
C ALA A 201 -12.57 -8.18 -16.94
N SER A 202 -13.52 -9.10 -17.05
CA SER A 202 -13.98 -9.64 -18.33
C SER A 202 -14.62 -8.57 -19.21
N ARG A 203 -15.45 -7.70 -18.63
CA ARG A 203 -16.06 -6.57 -19.36
C ARG A 203 -14.99 -5.61 -19.87
N MET A 204 -14.00 -5.26 -19.08
CA MET A 204 -12.89 -4.41 -19.51
C MET A 204 -12.01 -5.09 -20.57
N ALA A 205 -11.74 -6.39 -20.42
CA ALA A 205 -10.95 -7.16 -21.38
C ALA A 205 -11.63 -7.32 -22.75
N SER A 206 -12.92 -7.03 -22.89
CA SER A 206 -13.62 -6.96 -24.17
C SER A 206 -13.30 -5.68 -24.96
N ILE A 207 -12.79 -4.63 -24.29
CA ILE A 207 -12.43 -3.36 -24.91
C ILE A 207 -11.07 -3.52 -25.63
N PRO A 208 -10.85 -2.93 -26.79
CA PRO A 208 -9.56 -2.95 -27.47
C PRO A 208 -8.44 -2.37 -26.59
N ARG A 209 -7.28 -3.04 -26.56
CA ARG A 209 -6.13 -2.67 -25.72
C ARG A 209 -5.74 -1.19 -25.86
N ASN A 210 -5.60 -0.71 -27.11
CA ASN A 210 -5.18 0.68 -27.35
C ASN A 210 -6.16 1.68 -26.76
N GLN A 211 -7.46 1.36 -26.78
CA GLN A 211 -8.49 2.21 -26.18
C GLN A 211 -8.33 2.28 -24.67
N LEU A 212 -8.11 1.14 -24.00
CA LEU A 212 -7.85 1.10 -22.56
C LEU A 212 -6.61 1.91 -22.18
N VAL A 213 -5.51 1.73 -22.93
CA VAL A 213 -4.25 2.46 -22.70
C VAL A 213 -4.47 3.98 -22.79
N MET A 214 -5.11 4.46 -23.88
CA MET A 214 -5.34 5.88 -24.08
C MET A 214 -6.22 6.50 -22.98
N GLN A 215 -7.30 5.82 -22.59
CA GLN A 215 -8.19 6.31 -21.52
C GLN A 215 -7.46 6.40 -20.18
N LYS A 216 -6.71 5.36 -19.80
CA LYS A 216 -5.92 5.37 -18.58
C LYS A 216 -4.88 6.49 -18.58
N MET A 217 -4.10 6.61 -19.64
CA MET A 217 -3.06 7.65 -19.77
C MET A 217 -3.64 9.06 -19.66
N MET A 218 -4.78 9.32 -20.30
CA MET A 218 -5.44 10.63 -20.25
C MET A 218 -5.86 11.00 -18.82
N VAL A 219 -6.46 10.05 -18.08
CA VAL A 219 -6.87 10.27 -16.69
C VAL A 219 -5.65 10.47 -15.78
N ASN A 220 -4.63 9.60 -15.93
CA ASN A 220 -3.42 9.68 -15.10
C ASN A 220 -2.65 10.99 -15.33
N GLN A 221 -2.60 11.47 -16.59
CA GLN A 221 -1.94 12.74 -16.90
C GLN A 221 -2.57 13.93 -16.15
N SER A 222 -3.88 13.87 -15.88
CA SER A 222 -4.55 14.90 -15.10
C SER A 222 -4.02 14.97 -13.65
N LEU A 223 -3.77 13.82 -13.03
CA LEU A 223 -3.21 13.77 -11.69
C LEU A 223 -1.72 14.15 -11.67
N GLU A 224 -0.96 13.76 -12.68
CA GLU A 224 0.44 14.19 -12.83
C GLU A 224 0.53 15.73 -12.93
N ASN A 225 -0.36 16.35 -13.70
CA ASN A 225 -0.45 17.82 -13.82
C ASN A 225 -0.90 18.50 -12.50
N MET A 226 -1.56 17.79 -11.61
CA MET A 226 -1.86 18.25 -10.25
C MET A 226 -0.65 18.16 -9.30
N GLY A 227 0.52 17.77 -9.78
CA GLY A 227 1.77 17.84 -9.06
C GLY A 227 2.11 16.63 -8.21
N LEU A 228 1.65 15.41 -8.58
CA LEU A 228 1.83 14.17 -7.80
C LEU A 228 3.28 13.89 -7.37
N ALA A 229 4.26 14.17 -8.21
CA ALA A 229 5.67 13.88 -7.91
C ALA A 229 6.22 14.68 -6.72
N SER A 230 5.74 15.90 -6.49
CA SER A 230 6.23 16.77 -5.41
C SER A 230 5.86 16.23 -4.01
N PRO A 231 4.58 15.94 -3.68
CA PRO A 231 4.24 15.35 -2.39
C PRO A 231 4.84 13.93 -2.20
N GLN A 232 5.05 13.15 -3.26
CA GLN A 232 5.74 11.85 -3.15
C GLN A 232 7.19 12.02 -2.68
N THR A 233 7.90 12.98 -3.23
CA THR A 233 9.28 13.29 -2.80
C THR A 233 9.31 13.69 -1.33
N LEU A 234 8.43 14.61 -0.92
CA LEU A 234 8.34 15.07 0.47
C LEU A 234 7.96 13.93 1.43
N ALA A 235 6.96 13.13 1.06
CA ALA A 235 6.48 12.02 1.88
C ALA A 235 7.54 10.92 2.04
N ALA A 236 8.35 10.63 1.00
CA ALA A 236 9.44 9.68 1.10
C ALA A 236 10.54 10.14 2.08
N PHE A 237 10.84 11.43 2.13
CA PHE A 237 11.73 11.99 3.17
C PHE A 237 11.09 11.94 4.56
N PHE A 238 9.82 12.31 4.67
CA PHE A 238 9.11 12.33 5.95
C PHE A 238 8.93 10.94 6.54
N ASP A 239 8.78 9.91 5.72
CA ASP A 239 8.71 8.53 6.20
C ASP A 239 10.02 8.12 6.91
N GLY A 240 11.17 8.44 6.34
CA GLY A 240 12.47 8.23 6.99
C GLY A 240 12.65 9.07 8.26
N ILE A 241 12.26 10.34 8.22
CA ILE A 241 12.29 11.23 9.39
C ILE A 241 11.40 10.67 10.50
N ALA A 242 10.17 10.26 10.20
CA ALA A 242 9.22 9.74 11.18
C ALA A 242 9.76 8.51 11.95
N ARG A 243 10.59 7.69 11.34
CA ARG A 243 11.24 6.54 12.00
C ARG A 243 12.46 6.93 12.85
N HIS A 244 13.03 8.11 12.62
CA HIS A 244 14.26 8.58 13.29
C HIS A 244 14.05 9.81 14.18
N THR A 245 12.82 10.29 14.35
CA THR A 245 12.46 11.23 15.43
C THR A 245 12.61 10.56 16.79
N PRO A 246 12.70 11.31 17.90
CA PRO A 246 12.70 10.70 19.24
C PRO A 246 11.57 9.70 19.45
N GLU A 247 10.36 10.01 19.02
CA GLU A 247 9.17 9.16 19.12
C GLU A 247 9.31 7.91 18.22
N GLY A 248 9.85 8.05 17.02
CA GLY A 248 10.10 6.94 16.10
C GLY A 248 11.13 5.95 16.65
N VAL A 249 12.23 6.48 17.21
CA VAL A 249 13.26 5.67 17.91
C VAL A 249 12.67 4.97 19.12
N ASN A 250 11.81 5.66 19.89
CA ASN A 250 11.14 5.06 21.04
C ASN A 250 10.19 3.92 20.62
N PHE A 251 9.46 4.07 19.51
CA PHE A 251 8.65 2.98 18.96
C PHE A 251 9.51 1.77 18.58
N LYS A 252 10.64 2.01 17.90
CA LYS A 252 11.58 0.96 17.51
C LYS A 252 12.11 0.20 18.74
N ASN A 253 12.61 0.93 19.73
CA ASN A 253 13.12 0.35 20.97
C ASN A 253 12.03 -0.44 21.72
N ARG A 254 10.81 0.07 21.73
CA ARG A 254 9.67 -0.62 22.36
C ARG A 254 9.31 -1.89 21.62
N ALA A 255 9.37 -1.89 20.29
CA ALA A 255 9.13 -3.08 19.49
C ALA A 255 10.20 -4.17 19.69
N GLU A 256 11.47 -3.78 19.91
CA GLU A 256 12.55 -4.70 20.32
C GLU A 256 12.30 -5.28 21.72
N GLU A 257 11.82 -4.45 22.65
CA GLU A 257 11.64 -4.84 24.06
C GLU A 257 10.46 -5.80 24.27
N ILE A 258 9.30 -5.50 23.70
CA ILE A 258 8.02 -6.20 23.98
C ILE A 258 7.43 -6.94 22.76
N GLY A 259 8.11 -6.87 21.62
CA GLY A 259 7.62 -7.38 20.34
C GLY A 259 6.75 -6.37 19.58
N TRP A 260 6.85 -6.41 18.26
CA TRP A 260 6.15 -5.46 17.40
C TRP A 260 4.62 -5.46 17.55
N LYS A 261 4.02 -6.62 17.81
CA LYS A 261 2.55 -6.74 17.95
C LYS A 261 2.02 -5.93 19.13
N GLU A 262 2.72 -6.00 20.25
CA GLU A 262 2.33 -5.25 21.45
C GLU A 262 2.63 -3.76 21.29
N ALA A 263 3.76 -3.38 20.70
CA ALA A 263 4.06 -1.99 20.40
C ALA A 263 3.02 -1.36 19.46
N VAL A 264 2.58 -2.10 18.42
CA VAL A 264 1.49 -1.69 17.53
C VAL A 264 0.18 -1.54 18.28
N ARG A 265 -0.15 -2.48 19.19
CA ARG A 265 -1.35 -2.38 20.02
C ARG A 265 -1.33 -1.12 20.88
N GLU A 266 -0.22 -0.83 21.55
CA GLU A 266 -0.05 0.38 22.36
C GLU A 266 -0.22 1.66 21.51
N ARG A 267 0.36 1.68 20.30
CA ARG A 267 0.22 2.77 19.34
C ARG A 267 -1.22 2.98 18.91
N ASP A 268 -1.88 1.92 18.47
CA ASP A 268 -3.18 2.01 17.82
C ASP A 268 -4.31 2.25 18.84
N GLN A 269 -4.12 1.84 20.08
CA GLN A 269 -5.02 2.15 21.19
C GLN A 269 -4.73 3.51 21.84
N GLY A 270 -3.59 4.16 21.52
CA GLY A 270 -3.22 5.43 22.08
C GLY A 270 -2.95 5.39 23.61
N ILE A 271 -2.43 4.26 24.09
CA ILE A 271 -2.19 4.02 25.54
C ILE A 271 -0.73 4.20 25.97
N PHE A 272 0.13 4.61 25.06
CA PHE A 272 1.54 4.84 25.34
C PHE A 272 1.97 6.22 24.83
N ASP A 273 2.62 7.00 25.71
CA ASP A 273 3.23 8.29 25.36
C ASP A 273 4.63 8.04 24.79
N TRP A 274 4.75 8.19 23.48
CA TRP A 274 6.02 7.93 22.78
C TRP A 274 7.08 9.00 23.06
N THR A 275 6.69 10.18 23.52
CA THR A 275 7.61 11.26 23.93
C THR A 275 8.17 10.98 25.33
N GLU A 276 7.27 10.70 26.28
CA GLU A 276 7.63 10.48 27.70
C GLU A 276 8.03 9.03 28.01
N LYS A 277 7.89 8.10 27.06
CA LYS A 277 8.20 6.66 27.20
C LYS A 277 7.45 5.96 28.34
N ARG A 278 6.18 6.29 28.52
CA ARG A 278 5.36 5.73 29.60
C ARG A 278 3.93 5.47 29.15
N PRO A 279 3.22 4.55 29.81
CA PRO A 279 1.78 4.41 29.60
C PRO A 279 1.04 5.72 29.87
N ILE A 280 0.03 5.99 29.07
CA ILE A 280 -0.91 7.10 29.32
C ILE A 280 -1.85 6.68 30.44
N PRO A 281 -2.07 7.50 31.49
CA PRO A 281 -2.93 7.17 32.63
C PRO A 281 -4.37 6.88 32.24
#